data_71f7e34ed2c948320302064b05ec7e71
#
_entry.id   71f7e34ed2c948320302064b05ec7e71
#
_cell.length_a   1.000
_cell.length_b   1.000
_cell.length_c   1.000
_cell.angle_alpha   90.00
_cell.angle_beta   90.00
_cell.angle_gamma   90.00
#
_symmetry.space_group_name_H-M   'P 1'
#
loop_
_entity.id
_entity.type
_entity.pdbx_description
1 polymer ?
#
loop_
_entity_poly.entity_id
_entity_poly.type
_entity_poly.pdbx_seq_one_letter_code
_entity_poly.pdbx_strand_id
1 'polypeptide(L)'
;MTHDDRLDDPPKCEWQGKYLRIITRGGWEYVERCGGITAVVILAETDGKIILIEQSGVPLGGRPCLELPAGLVGDEDDKGVEETAVKELEEETGFTAGRIERLGEFFSSPGMV
;
A
#
# COMPACT_ATOMS: atom_id res chain seq x y z
N MET A 1 13.01 -21.98 14.69
CA MET A 1 12.09 -21.74 13.56
C MET A 1 12.31 -22.84 12.53
N THR A 2 11.28 -23.50 12.09
CA THR A 2 11.36 -24.59 11.11
C THR A 2 11.45 -24.02 9.71
N HIS A 3 12.27 -24.63 8.86
CA HIS A 3 12.34 -24.24 7.46
C HIS A 3 11.02 -24.57 6.75
N ASP A 4 10.53 -23.64 5.95
CA ASP A 4 9.34 -23.84 5.13
C ASP A 4 9.79 -24.34 3.74
N ASP A 5 9.53 -25.62 3.47
CA ASP A 5 9.96 -26.28 2.21
C ASP A 5 9.41 -25.63 0.96
N ARG A 6 8.32 -24.87 1.07
CA ARG A 6 7.76 -24.14 -0.07
C ARG A 6 8.70 -23.06 -0.60
N LEU A 7 9.62 -22.58 0.26
CA LEU A 7 10.64 -21.62 -0.14
C LEU A 7 11.75 -22.23 -0.99
N ASP A 8 11.82 -23.56 -1.08
CA ASP A 8 12.79 -24.24 -1.93
C ASP A 8 12.43 -24.12 -3.40
N ASP A 9 11.15 -23.92 -3.71
CA ASP A 9 10.73 -23.63 -5.07
C ASP A 9 11.01 -22.18 -5.41
N PRO A 10 11.55 -21.89 -6.61
CA PRO A 10 11.74 -20.50 -7.02
C PRO A 10 10.39 -19.84 -7.30
N PRO A 11 10.26 -18.53 -7.03
CA PRO A 11 9.06 -17.82 -7.42
C PRO A 11 8.92 -17.77 -8.94
N LYS A 12 7.70 -17.96 -9.42
CA LYS A 12 7.39 -17.94 -10.84
C LYS A 12 6.33 -16.88 -11.12
N CYS A 13 6.59 -16.00 -12.08
CA CYS A 13 5.60 -15.02 -12.51
C CYS A 13 4.64 -15.67 -13.50
N GLU A 14 3.37 -15.78 -13.11
CA GLU A 14 2.32 -16.35 -13.96
C GLU A 14 1.69 -15.28 -14.87
N TRP A 15 1.63 -14.05 -14.39
CA TRP A 15 1.06 -12.93 -15.15
C TRP A 15 1.62 -11.62 -14.61
N GLN A 16 1.89 -10.68 -15.50
CA GLN A 16 2.31 -9.35 -15.13
C GLN A 16 1.54 -8.31 -15.93
N GLY A 17 0.94 -7.38 -15.20
CA GLY A 17 0.32 -6.19 -15.76
C GLY A 17 1.25 -5.00 -15.63
N LYS A 18 0.66 -3.81 -15.76
CA LYS A 18 1.40 -2.56 -15.61
C LYS A 18 1.83 -2.31 -14.16
N TYR A 19 0.98 -2.66 -13.20
CA TYR A 19 1.20 -2.33 -11.79
C TYR A 19 1.39 -3.55 -10.89
N LEU A 20 0.82 -4.67 -11.28
CA LEU A 20 0.79 -5.87 -10.45
C LEU A 20 1.28 -7.08 -11.23
N ARG A 21 1.75 -8.06 -10.51
CA ARG A 21 2.05 -9.38 -11.05
C ARG A 21 1.55 -10.46 -10.11
N ILE A 22 1.21 -11.61 -10.68
CA ILE A 22 0.77 -12.79 -9.95
C ILE A 22 1.92 -13.76 -9.92
N ILE A 23 2.28 -14.18 -8.71
CA ILE A 23 3.40 -15.08 -8.47
C ILE A 23 2.87 -16.38 -7.90
N THR A 24 3.48 -17.49 -8.33
CA THR A 24 3.27 -18.79 -7.69
C THR A 24 4.58 -19.25 -7.10
N ARG A 25 4.52 -19.82 -5.91
CA ARG A 25 5.68 -20.38 -5.22
C ARG A 25 5.23 -21.40 -4.19
N GLY A 26 5.72 -22.62 -4.30
CA GLY A 26 5.43 -23.67 -3.34
C GLY A 26 3.93 -23.92 -3.11
N GLY A 27 3.13 -23.83 -4.16
CA GLY A 27 1.68 -23.99 -4.07
C GLY A 27 0.93 -22.73 -3.65
N TRP A 28 1.62 -21.65 -3.33
CA TRP A 28 1.00 -20.35 -3.05
C TRP A 28 0.80 -19.55 -4.32
N GLU A 29 -0.33 -18.84 -4.36
CA GLU A 29 -0.62 -17.85 -5.39
C GLU A 29 -0.76 -16.51 -4.67
N TYR A 30 0.01 -15.51 -5.07
CA TYR A 30 -0.04 -14.21 -4.44
C TYR A 30 0.25 -13.08 -5.43
N VAL A 31 -0.13 -11.88 -5.03
CA VAL A 31 0.02 -10.67 -5.84
C VAL A 31 1.08 -9.79 -5.22
N GLU A 32 1.96 -9.25 -6.08
CA GLU A 32 2.91 -8.22 -5.64
C GLU A 32 2.91 -7.04 -6.60
N ARG A 33 3.33 -5.89 -6.10
CA ARG A 33 3.46 -4.68 -6.93
C ARG A 33 4.74 -4.73 -7.74
N CYS A 34 4.65 -4.27 -8.98
CA CYS A 34 5.83 -4.13 -9.83
C CYS A 34 6.66 -2.91 -9.37
N GLY A 35 7.99 -2.99 -9.52
CA GLY A 35 8.88 -1.85 -9.32
C GLY A 35 9.20 -1.49 -7.89
N GLY A 36 9.02 -2.41 -6.93
CA GLY A 36 9.39 -2.15 -5.54
C GLY A 36 8.56 -1.07 -4.87
N ILE A 37 7.33 -0.87 -5.32
CA ILE A 37 6.45 0.17 -4.80
C ILE A 37 5.84 -0.22 -3.47
N THR A 38 5.87 0.70 -2.51
CA THR A 38 5.26 0.56 -1.20
C THR A 38 4.10 1.54 -1.08
N ALA A 39 3.10 1.20 -0.29
CA ALA A 39 2.01 2.12 0.03
C ALA A 39 2.28 2.80 1.37
N VAL A 40 1.99 4.09 1.45
CA VAL A 40 1.95 4.82 2.71
C VAL A 40 0.49 5.06 3.06
N VAL A 41 0.11 4.77 4.30
CA VAL A 41 -1.23 5.00 4.83
C VAL A 41 -1.12 6.05 5.92
N ILE A 42 -2.02 7.02 5.90
CA ILE A 42 -1.94 8.19 6.76
C ILE A 42 -3.04 8.16 7.81
N LEU A 43 -2.64 8.10 9.08
CA LEU A 43 -3.56 8.27 10.19
C LEU A 43 -3.48 9.73 10.62
N ALA A 44 -4.37 10.56 10.10
CA ALA A 44 -4.37 11.99 10.35
C ALA A 44 -5.44 12.36 11.35
N GLU A 45 -5.06 13.16 12.35
CA GLU A 45 -5.96 13.62 13.39
C GLU A 45 -6.01 15.15 13.39
N THR A 46 -7.21 15.68 13.51
CA THR A 46 -7.45 17.11 13.72
C THR A 46 -8.69 17.28 14.58
N ASP A 47 -8.63 18.16 15.55
CA ASP A 47 -9.74 18.44 16.48
C ASP A 47 -10.33 17.19 17.15
N GLY A 48 -9.47 16.21 17.47
CA GLY A 48 -9.87 14.96 18.09
C GLY A 48 -10.58 13.98 17.15
N LYS A 49 -10.52 14.22 15.85
CA LYS A 49 -11.17 13.39 14.84
C LYS A 49 -10.16 12.86 13.84
N ILE A 50 -10.43 11.66 13.32
CA ILE A 50 -9.61 11.05 12.27
C ILE A 50 -10.18 11.43 10.91
N ILE A 51 -9.29 11.80 10.00
CA ILE A 51 -9.66 12.18 8.65
C ILE A 51 -9.79 10.92 7.79
N LEU A 52 -10.97 10.75 7.19
CA LEU A 52 -11.24 9.68 6.22
C LEU A 52 -11.60 10.30 4.89
N ILE A 53 -11.34 9.56 3.83
CA ILE A 53 -11.81 9.91 2.49
C ILE A 53 -12.84 8.88 2.05
N GLU A 54 -13.78 9.31 1.23
CA GLU A 54 -14.73 8.41 0.59
C GLU A 54 -14.55 8.50 -0.91
N GLN A 55 -14.37 7.38 -1.56
CA GLN A 55 -14.24 7.33 -3.01
C GLN A 55 -14.85 6.08 -3.59
N SER A 56 -15.25 6.17 -4.84
CA SER A 56 -15.79 5.05 -5.57
C SER A 56 -14.66 4.11 -5.97
N GLY A 57 -14.77 2.83 -5.60
CA GLY A 57 -13.73 1.85 -5.90
C GLY A 57 -14.05 1.03 -7.15
N VAL A 58 -13.20 1.14 -8.17
CA VAL A 58 -13.35 0.30 -9.38
C VAL A 58 -13.34 -1.18 -9.02
N PRO A 59 -12.42 -1.69 -8.18
CA PRO A 59 -12.44 -3.10 -7.78
C PRO A 59 -13.70 -3.52 -7.02
N LEU A 60 -14.45 -2.58 -6.49
CA LEU A 60 -15.69 -2.84 -5.77
C LEU A 60 -16.94 -2.63 -6.63
N GLY A 61 -16.76 -2.53 -7.95
CA GLY A 61 -17.86 -2.30 -8.87
C GLY A 61 -18.46 -0.90 -8.76
N GLY A 62 -17.70 0.06 -8.29
CA GLY A 62 -18.13 1.44 -8.15
C GLY A 62 -18.78 1.77 -6.81
N ARG A 63 -18.83 0.82 -5.87
CA ARG A 63 -19.39 1.09 -4.54
C ARG A 63 -18.51 2.08 -3.77
N PRO A 64 -19.12 2.96 -2.95
CA PRO A 64 -18.36 3.86 -2.10
C PRO A 64 -17.49 3.09 -1.09
N CYS A 65 -16.30 3.59 -0.85
CA CYS A 65 -15.38 3.01 0.12
C CYS A 65 -14.83 4.11 1.01
N LEU A 66 -14.93 3.92 2.33
CA LEU A 66 -14.30 4.82 3.29
C LEU A 66 -12.89 4.31 3.56
N GLU A 67 -11.92 5.20 3.43
CA GLU A 67 -10.51 4.84 3.51
C GLU A 67 -9.73 5.89 4.29
N LEU A 68 -8.60 5.47 4.85
CA LEU A 68 -7.58 6.41 5.29
C LEU A 68 -6.88 6.98 4.05
N PRO A 69 -6.49 8.26 4.05
CA PRO A 69 -5.67 8.79 2.96
C PRO A 69 -4.42 7.93 2.77
N ALA A 70 -4.04 7.69 1.54
CA ALA A 70 -2.92 6.81 1.21
C ALA A 70 -2.29 7.21 -0.12
N GLY A 71 -1.07 6.77 -0.34
CA GLY A 71 -0.36 7.01 -1.59
C GLY A 71 0.71 5.96 -1.82
N LEU A 72 1.35 6.03 -2.97
CA LEU A 72 2.39 5.09 -3.36
C LEU A 72 3.77 5.76 -3.31
N VAL A 73 4.73 5.04 -2.76
CA VAL A 73 6.14 5.44 -2.72
C VAL A 73 6.92 4.48 -3.59
N GLY A 74 7.52 4.95 -4.68
CA GLY A 74 8.34 4.13 -5.56
C GLY A 74 9.81 4.21 -5.18
N ASP A 75 10.57 3.17 -5.51
CA ASP A 75 12.02 3.13 -5.29
C ASP A 75 12.75 4.21 -6.09
N GLU A 76 12.20 4.61 -7.21
CA GLU A 76 12.79 5.64 -8.07
C GLU A 76 12.43 7.06 -7.64
N ASP A 77 11.55 7.19 -6.65
CA ASP A 77 11.13 8.48 -6.15
C ASP A 77 12.08 8.90 -5.02
N ASP A 78 12.79 9.99 -5.21
CA ASP A 78 13.69 10.56 -4.19
C ASP A 78 12.94 11.07 -2.96
N LYS A 79 11.62 11.11 -3.03
CA LYS A 79 10.78 11.53 -1.91
C LYS A 79 10.66 10.42 -0.89
N GLY A 80 10.90 10.75 0.36
CA GLY A 80 10.73 9.84 1.48
C GLY A 80 9.27 9.54 1.77
N VAL A 81 9.06 8.58 2.65
CA VAL A 81 7.71 8.19 3.10
C VAL A 81 6.97 9.38 3.71
N GLU A 82 7.65 10.16 4.54
CA GLU A 82 7.06 11.33 5.20
C GLU A 82 6.65 12.40 4.20
N GLU A 83 7.50 12.68 3.22
CA GLU A 83 7.19 13.68 2.18
C GLU A 83 6.00 13.24 1.33
N THR A 84 5.94 11.97 0.98
CA THR A 84 4.81 11.40 0.24
C THR A 84 3.53 11.49 1.04
N ALA A 85 3.58 11.17 2.34
CA ALA A 85 2.43 11.27 3.22
C ALA A 85 1.88 12.70 3.29
N VAL A 86 2.76 13.69 3.47
CA VAL A 86 2.37 15.11 3.51
C VAL A 86 1.69 15.52 2.21
N LYS A 87 2.29 15.15 1.08
CA LYS A 87 1.77 15.47 -0.24
C LYS A 87 0.39 14.83 -0.48
N GLU A 88 0.26 13.54 -0.21
CA GLU A 88 -0.98 12.81 -0.42
C GLU A 88 -2.10 13.31 0.49
N LEU A 89 -1.79 13.65 1.73
CA LEU A 89 -2.77 14.23 2.64
C LEU A 89 -3.34 15.54 2.07
N GLU A 90 -2.45 16.41 1.61
CA GLU A 90 -2.87 17.68 1.03
C GLU A 90 -3.68 17.49 -0.26
N GLU A 91 -3.21 16.62 -1.15
CA GLU A 91 -3.89 16.34 -2.41
C GLU A 91 -5.28 15.71 -2.22
N GLU A 92 -5.41 14.78 -1.30
CA GLU A 92 -6.66 14.04 -1.09
C GLU A 92 -7.65 14.75 -0.17
N THR A 93 -7.17 15.53 0.78
CA THR A 93 -8.04 16.12 1.81
C THR A 93 -8.01 17.64 1.90
N GLY A 94 -6.98 18.28 1.36
CA GLY A 94 -6.75 19.72 1.51
C GLY A 94 -6.08 20.10 2.83
N PHE A 95 -5.90 19.16 3.75
CA PHE A 95 -5.23 19.45 5.02
C PHE A 95 -3.71 19.41 4.87
N THR A 96 -3.04 20.30 5.61
CA THR A 96 -1.58 20.29 5.69
C THR A 96 -1.15 19.65 6.99
N ALA A 97 -0.04 18.89 6.94
CA ALA A 97 0.50 18.25 8.14
C ALA A 97 1.27 19.24 8.99
N GLY A 98 0.90 19.39 10.27
CA GLY A 98 1.66 20.17 11.21
C GLY A 98 2.79 19.38 11.85
N ARG A 99 2.53 18.12 12.13
CA ARG A 99 3.49 17.20 12.73
C ARG A 99 3.29 15.84 12.08
N ILE A 100 4.37 15.13 11.80
CA ILE A 100 4.29 13.81 11.21
C ILE A 100 5.28 12.87 11.92
N GLU A 101 4.85 11.64 12.18
CA GLU A 101 5.73 10.60 12.72
C GLU A 101 5.37 9.25 12.10
N ARG A 102 6.37 8.41 11.96
CA ARG A 102 6.18 7.05 11.45
C ARG A 102 5.74 6.15 12.61
N LEU A 103 4.60 5.47 12.42
CA LEU A 103 4.06 4.55 13.43
C LEU A 103 4.56 3.12 13.25
N GLY A 104 4.87 2.71 12.03
CA GLY A 104 5.36 1.37 11.76
C GLY A 104 5.21 0.93 10.33
N GLU A 105 5.59 -0.31 10.07
CA GLU A 105 5.43 -0.98 8.79
C GLU A 105 4.77 -2.33 9.02
N PHE A 106 3.91 -2.74 8.10
CA PHE A 106 3.25 -4.03 8.19
C PHE A 106 2.77 -4.47 6.81
N PHE A 107 2.48 -5.76 6.70
CA PHE A 107 1.79 -6.31 5.54
C PHE A 107 0.31 -6.42 5.86
N SER A 108 -0.54 -5.89 4.99
CA SER A 108 -1.99 -5.95 5.19
C SER A 108 -2.50 -7.38 5.06
N SER A 109 -1.92 -8.14 4.14
CA SER A 109 -2.25 -9.54 3.91
C SER A 109 -1.11 -10.22 3.17
N PRO A 110 -0.67 -11.43 3.60
CA PRO A 110 0.41 -12.15 2.90
C PRO A 110 0.11 -12.50 1.45
N GLY A 111 -1.15 -12.60 1.06
CA GLY A 111 -1.53 -12.89 -0.31
C GLY A 111 -1.68 -11.66 -1.21
N MET A 112 -1.50 -10.47 -0.64
CA MET A 112 -1.73 -9.18 -1.32
C MET A 112 -0.58 -8.22 -1.02
N VAL A 113 0.63 -8.64 -1.27
CA VAL A 113 1.84 -7.86 -0.96
C VAL A 113 2.31 -6.96 -2.08
#